data_f1734641ea8831005435c8f29a6a0745
#
_entry.id   f1734641ea8831005435c8f29a6a0745
#
_cell.length_a   1.000
_cell.length_b   1.000
_cell.length_c   1.000
_cell.angle_alpha   90.00
_cell.angle_beta   90.00
_cell.angle_gamma   90.00
#
_symmetry.space_group_name_H-M   'P 1'
#
loop_
_entity.id
_entity.type
_entity.pdbx_description
1 polymer ?
#
loop_
_entity_poly.entity_id
_entity_poly.type
_entity_poly.pdbx_seq_one_letter_code
_entity_poly.pdbx_strand_id
1 'polypeptide(L)'
;MHKLARQVRFSINPFLTSDTEGFNAYASKPAGEGLSIFFELGVELAGEVDGATGFVVNVTEIDKKVQEHVVPIFARRIRENFGQGKHIGLFGIAELLRSGWERLADKFAEAKVSRLSLALNPFRKVAVDCEDWKMIYFSEKFEFSATHKLWNDDFSAERNFEIFGKCASPEGHGHNYIVEVTVKMPTGKGDFGIGDFERIVDNELVKLVDHKNLNAEVAEFGKTNPTVENIAVFAWKKLSGKLDKAALHCITVWETDRTYCTYYGQKQAKE
;
A
#
# COMPACT_ATOMS: atom_id res chain seq x y z
N MET A 1 -13.60 -1.21 19.58
CA MET A 1 -13.71 -0.72 18.18
C MET A 1 -12.90 -1.64 17.27
N HIS A 2 -13.51 -2.19 16.23
CA HIS A 2 -12.90 -3.11 15.28
C HIS A 2 -12.71 -2.40 13.94
N LYS A 3 -11.72 -2.84 13.15
CA LYS A 3 -11.52 -2.42 11.76
C LYS A 3 -11.76 -3.62 10.85
N LEU A 4 -12.75 -3.49 9.97
CA LEU A 4 -13.08 -4.47 8.95
C LEU A 4 -12.65 -3.93 7.59
N ALA A 5 -11.81 -4.65 6.87
CA ALA A 5 -11.39 -4.29 5.52
C ALA A 5 -12.03 -5.23 4.48
N ARG A 6 -12.57 -4.65 3.42
CA ARG A 6 -13.12 -5.38 2.26
C ARG A 6 -12.51 -4.85 0.98
N GLN A 7 -12.07 -5.73 0.13
CA GLN A 7 -11.60 -5.46 -1.22
C GLN A 7 -12.73 -5.72 -2.21
N VAL A 8 -13.22 -4.64 -2.85
CA VAL A 8 -14.29 -4.73 -3.84
C VAL A 8 -13.69 -4.59 -5.24
N ARG A 9 -13.98 -5.55 -6.10
CA ARG A 9 -13.42 -5.64 -7.45
C ARG A 9 -14.47 -5.32 -8.48
N PHE A 10 -14.12 -4.50 -9.47
CA PHE A 10 -14.98 -4.15 -10.59
C PHE A 10 -14.16 -3.72 -11.81
N SER A 11 -14.78 -3.74 -12.98
CA SER A 11 -14.17 -3.22 -14.21
C SER A 11 -15.03 -2.12 -14.82
N ILE A 12 -14.38 -1.17 -15.47
CA ILE A 12 -15.02 -0.12 -16.23
C ILE A 12 -14.45 -0.13 -17.64
N ASN A 13 -15.31 -0.31 -18.63
CA ASN A 13 -14.94 -0.08 -20.01
C ASN A 13 -15.13 1.42 -20.31
N PRO A 14 -14.04 2.17 -20.59
CA PRO A 14 -14.13 3.62 -20.82
C PRO A 14 -14.84 4.00 -22.12
N PHE A 15 -15.01 3.07 -23.05
CA PHE A 15 -15.58 3.29 -24.36
C PHE A 15 -17.08 2.92 -24.45
N LEU A 16 -17.61 2.20 -23.46
CA LEU A 16 -19.03 1.87 -23.43
C LEU A 16 -19.85 3.04 -22.89
N THR A 17 -20.99 3.30 -23.50
CA THR A 17 -21.92 4.36 -23.07
C THR A 17 -22.89 3.88 -21.97
N SER A 18 -23.05 2.57 -21.82
CA SER A 18 -23.90 1.95 -20.78
C SER A 18 -23.20 0.74 -20.18
N ASP A 19 -23.55 0.42 -18.95
CA ASP A 19 -23.06 -0.76 -18.26
C ASP A 19 -23.93 -1.96 -18.61
N THR A 20 -23.29 -3.09 -18.93
CA THR A 20 -23.96 -4.39 -19.10
C THR A 20 -23.83 -5.19 -17.79
N GLU A 21 -24.89 -5.90 -17.42
CA GLU A 21 -24.84 -6.77 -16.24
C GLU A 21 -23.94 -7.98 -16.47
N GLY A 22 -23.04 -8.24 -15.51
CA GLY A 22 -22.21 -9.43 -15.49
C GLY A 22 -22.68 -10.43 -14.45
N PHE A 23 -22.52 -11.72 -14.73
CA PHE A 23 -22.91 -12.80 -13.82
C PHE A 23 -21.79 -13.27 -12.89
N ASN A 24 -20.52 -13.07 -13.28
CA ASN A 24 -19.39 -13.53 -12.49
C ASN A 24 -18.93 -12.45 -11.49
N ALA A 25 -19.29 -12.65 -10.23
CA ALA A 25 -18.92 -11.71 -9.15
C ALA A 25 -17.39 -11.65 -8.89
N TYR A 26 -16.62 -12.65 -9.31
CA TYR A 26 -15.16 -12.64 -9.19
C TYR A 26 -14.46 -11.94 -10.35
N ALA A 27 -15.05 -11.98 -11.54
CA ALA A 27 -14.43 -11.40 -12.73
C ALA A 27 -14.56 -9.88 -12.76
N SER A 28 -15.69 -9.34 -12.47
CA SER A 28 -16.03 -7.91 -12.33
C SER A 28 -17.46 -7.64 -12.79
N LYS A 29 -17.99 -6.50 -12.40
CA LYS A 29 -19.25 -5.96 -12.94
C LYS A 29 -19.02 -4.48 -13.30
N PRO A 30 -19.56 -4.02 -14.44
CA PRO A 30 -20.26 -4.75 -15.49
C PRO A 30 -19.32 -5.72 -16.22
N ALA A 31 -19.90 -6.75 -16.85
CA ALA A 31 -19.15 -7.62 -17.76
C ALA A 31 -18.62 -6.76 -18.90
N GLY A 32 -17.30 -6.66 -19.02
CA GLY A 32 -16.68 -5.90 -20.09
C GLY A 32 -16.59 -6.77 -21.35
N GLU A 33 -17.10 -6.28 -22.48
CA GLU A 33 -16.68 -6.77 -23.78
C GLU A 33 -15.36 -6.07 -24.17
N GLY A 34 -14.32 -6.84 -24.45
CA GLY A 34 -13.01 -6.33 -24.82
C GLY A 34 -12.20 -5.79 -23.61
N LEU A 35 -11.29 -4.86 -23.87
CA LEU A 35 -10.41 -4.29 -22.87
C LEU A 35 -11.16 -3.32 -21.95
N SER A 36 -11.02 -3.53 -20.64
CA SER A 36 -11.57 -2.67 -19.62
C SER A 36 -10.50 -2.38 -18.54
N ILE A 37 -10.70 -1.32 -17.78
CA ILE A 37 -9.85 -0.98 -16.65
C ILE A 37 -10.37 -1.75 -15.43
N PHE A 38 -9.54 -2.61 -14.86
CA PHE A 38 -9.84 -3.33 -13.63
C PHE A 38 -9.49 -2.49 -12.41
N PHE A 39 -10.38 -2.48 -11.43
CA PHE A 39 -10.22 -1.77 -10.18
C PHE A 39 -10.34 -2.71 -9.00
N GLU A 40 -9.50 -2.43 -8.01
CA GLU A 40 -9.54 -3.06 -6.70
C GLU A 40 -9.63 -1.94 -5.66
N LEU A 41 -10.84 -1.72 -5.14
CA LEU A 41 -11.14 -0.71 -4.15
C LEU A 41 -11.14 -1.35 -2.76
N GLY A 42 -10.22 -0.90 -1.90
CA GLY A 42 -10.21 -1.25 -0.49
C GLY A 42 -11.12 -0.31 0.30
N VAL A 43 -12.07 -0.89 1.03
CA VAL A 43 -12.96 -0.19 1.96
C VAL A 43 -12.65 -0.66 3.36
N GLU A 44 -12.21 0.22 4.25
CA GLU A 44 -12.03 -0.06 5.67
C GLU A 44 -13.14 0.62 6.47
N LEU A 45 -13.80 -0.14 7.30
CA LEU A 45 -14.87 0.31 8.20
C LEU A 45 -14.41 0.13 9.64
N ALA A 46 -14.67 1.13 10.48
CA ALA A 46 -14.45 1.09 11.91
C ALA A 46 -15.81 1.05 12.64
N GLY A 47 -16.00 0.09 13.53
CA GLY A 47 -17.25 -0.07 14.28
C GLY A 47 -17.12 -1.10 15.39
N GLU A 48 -18.21 -1.31 16.12
CA GLU A 48 -18.32 -2.40 17.09
C GLU A 48 -18.98 -3.62 16.45
N VAL A 49 -18.68 -4.78 17.00
CA VAL A 49 -19.30 -6.04 16.58
C VAL A 49 -20.72 -6.11 17.16
N ASP A 50 -21.71 -6.31 16.31
CA ASP A 50 -23.08 -6.59 16.72
C ASP A 50 -23.16 -7.94 17.44
N GLY A 51 -23.70 -7.94 18.65
CA GLY A 51 -23.73 -9.12 19.51
C GLY A 51 -24.63 -10.26 19.02
N ALA A 52 -25.57 -9.99 18.14
CA ALA A 52 -26.49 -11.00 17.61
C ALA A 52 -25.93 -11.68 16.36
N THR A 53 -25.22 -10.92 15.53
CA THR A 53 -24.71 -11.40 14.23
C THR A 53 -23.22 -11.72 14.24
N GLY A 54 -22.45 -11.10 15.16
CA GLY A 54 -21.01 -11.23 15.20
C GLY A 54 -20.29 -10.41 14.10
N PHE A 55 -20.97 -9.50 13.40
CA PHE A 55 -20.41 -8.67 12.35
C PHE A 55 -20.19 -7.23 12.81
N VAL A 56 -19.16 -6.57 12.27
CA VAL A 56 -19.11 -5.10 12.23
C VAL A 56 -20.07 -4.61 11.15
N VAL A 57 -19.98 -5.19 9.95
CA VAL A 57 -20.90 -5.04 8.82
C VAL A 57 -20.86 -6.31 8.00
N ASN A 58 -21.97 -6.74 7.42
CA ASN A 58 -21.96 -7.84 6.48
C ASN A 58 -21.18 -7.45 5.21
N VAL A 59 -20.18 -8.24 4.84
CA VAL A 59 -19.32 -7.94 3.68
C VAL A 59 -20.09 -7.85 2.36
N THR A 60 -21.20 -8.59 2.22
CA THR A 60 -22.06 -8.49 1.03
C THR A 60 -22.77 -7.14 0.95
N GLU A 61 -23.06 -6.51 2.08
CA GLU A 61 -23.60 -5.16 2.14
C GLU A 61 -22.55 -4.14 1.66
N ILE A 62 -21.28 -4.30 2.04
CA ILE A 62 -20.20 -3.45 1.56
C ILE A 62 -20.10 -3.55 0.04
N ASP A 63 -20.07 -4.76 -0.52
CA ASP A 63 -20.04 -4.97 -1.97
C ASP A 63 -21.21 -4.28 -2.66
N LYS A 64 -22.42 -4.46 -2.14
CA LYS A 64 -23.65 -3.86 -2.69
C LYS A 64 -23.59 -2.33 -2.67
N LYS A 65 -23.19 -1.72 -1.52
CA LYS A 65 -23.12 -0.26 -1.39
C LYS A 65 -22.07 0.35 -2.30
N VAL A 66 -20.92 -0.31 -2.47
CA VAL A 66 -19.89 0.12 -3.43
C VAL A 66 -20.42 0.07 -4.86
N GLN A 67 -21.08 -1.03 -5.26
CA GLN A 67 -21.66 -1.18 -6.60
C GLN A 67 -22.74 -0.12 -6.87
N GLU A 68 -23.61 0.17 -5.91
CA GLU A 68 -24.71 1.12 -6.06
C GLU A 68 -24.25 2.58 -6.03
N HIS A 69 -23.25 2.92 -5.22
CA HIS A 69 -22.97 4.33 -4.92
C HIS A 69 -21.59 4.81 -5.39
N VAL A 70 -20.59 3.91 -5.53
CA VAL A 70 -19.22 4.31 -5.90
C VAL A 70 -18.92 4.02 -7.35
N VAL A 71 -19.21 2.80 -7.82
CA VAL A 71 -18.91 2.37 -9.20
C VAL A 71 -19.50 3.32 -10.24
N PRO A 72 -20.77 3.80 -10.14
CA PRO A 72 -21.32 4.75 -11.11
C PRO A 72 -20.57 6.08 -11.20
N ILE A 73 -20.02 6.56 -10.07
CA ILE A 73 -19.23 7.81 -10.05
C ILE A 73 -17.91 7.59 -10.79
N PHE A 74 -17.23 6.49 -10.48
CA PHE A 74 -15.98 6.09 -11.14
C PHE A 74 -16.20 5.92 -12.65
N ALA A 75 -17.24 5.17 -13.05
CA ALA A 75 -17.56 4.94 -14.44
C ALA A 75 -17.80 6.25 -15.21
N ARG A 76 -18.64 7.13 -14.66
CA ARG A 76 -18.92 8.44 -15.26
C ARG A 76 -17.63 9.25 -15.43
N ARG A 77 -16.85 9.46 -14.36
CA ARG A 77 -15.63 10.29 -14.40
C ARG A 77 -14.58 9.73 -15.36
N ILE A 78 -14.42 8.40 -15.39
CA ILE A 78 -13.47 7.74 -16.28
C ILE A 78 -13.90 7.93 -17.74
N ARG A 79 -15.16 7.67 -18.07
CA ARG A 79 -15.70 7.84 -19.43
C ARG A 79 -15.62 9.28 -19.92
N GLU A 80 -15.97 10.26 -19.07
CA GLU A 80 -15.85 11.68 -19.38
C GLU A 80 -14.41 12.06 -19.73
N ASN A 81 -13.44 11.63 -18.91
CA ASN A 81 -12.04 11.95 -19.16
C ASN A 81 -11.50 11.26 -20.42
N PHE A 82 -11.79 9.98 -20.61
CA PHE A 82 -11.39 9.26 -21.82
C PHE A 82 -12.02 9.89 -23.07
N GLY A 83 -13.31 10.22 -23.05
CA GLY A 83 -14.00 10.88 -24.14
C GLY A 83 -13.43 12.25 -24.50
N GLN A 84 -12.78 12.91 -23.55
CA GLN A 84 -12.09 14.20 -23.74
C GLN A 84 -10.58 14.06 -23.99
N GLY A 85 -10.05 12.84 -24.07
CA GLY A 85 -8.60 12.59 -24.19
C GLY A 85 -7.79 13.06 -22.98
N LYS A 86 -8.41 13.17 -21.78
CA LYS A 86 -7.77 13.60 -20.55
C LYS A 86 -7.37 12.42 -19.69
N HIS A 87 -6.15 12.45 -19.16
CA HIS A 87 -5.72 11.49 -18.16
C HIS A 87 -6.22 11.85 -16.76
N ILE A 88 -6.29 10.85 -15.88
CA ILE A 88 -6.58 11.03 -14.46
C ILE A 88 -5.26 10.82 -13.69
N GLY A 89 -4.65 11.90 -13.23
CA GLY A 89 -3.44 11.85 -12.41
C GLY A 89 -3.74 11.50 -10.95
N LEU A 90 -2.69 11.43 -10.12
CA LEU A 90 -2.76 11.03 -8.72
C LEU A 90 -3.81 11.81 -7.91
N PHE A 91 -3.85 13.13 -8.08
CA PHE A 91 -4.82 13.99 -7.39
C PHE A 91 -6.26 13.74 -7.86
N GLY A 92 -6.46 13.48 -9.16
CA GLY A 92 -7.77 13.12 -9.70
C GLY A 92 -8.27 11.77 -9.17
N ILE A 93 -7.36 10.81 -8.93
CA ILE A 93 -7.68 9.53 -8.28
C ILE A 93 -8.10 9.75 -6.82
N ALA A 94 -7.37 10.61 -6.10
CA ALA A 94 -7.73 10.96 -4.73
C ALA A 94 -9.10 11.66 -4.64
N GLU A 95 -9.44 12.52 -5.60
CA GLU A 95 -10.78 13.12 -5.72
C GLU A 95 -11.87 12.08 -5.97
N LEU A 96 -11.60 11.08 -6.82
CA LEU A 96 -12.51 9.95 -7.02
C LEU A 96 -12.74 9.18 -5.72
N LEU A 97 -11.68 8.87 -4.97
CA LEU A 97 -11.78 8.21 -3.67
C LEU A 97 -12.60 9.03 -2.67
N ARG A 98 -12.40 10.35 -2.62
CA ARG A 98 -13.19 11.23 -1.75
C ARG A 98 -14.65 11.28 -2.14
N SER A 99 -14.93 11.40 -3.45
CA SER A 99 -16.30 11.33 -3.95
C SER A 99 -16.98 10.00 -3.61
N GLY A 100 -16.22 8.89 -3.70
CA GLY A 100 -16.68 7.58 -3.24
C GLY A 100 -16.94 7.54 -1.73
N TRP A 101 -16.06 8.15 -0.94
CA TRP A 101 -16.22 8.28 0.51
C TRP A 101 -17.50 9.01 0.89
N GLU A 102 -17.73 10.20 0.33
CA GLU A 102 -18.92 11.01 0.60
C GLU A 102 -20.22 10.24 0.33
N ARG A 103 -20.20 9.33 -0.64
CA ARG A 103 -21.35 8.47 -0.96
C ARG A 103 -21.52 7.28 -0.03
N LEU A 104 -20.46 6.86 0.64
CA LEU A 104 -20.49 5.73 1.58
C LEU A 104 -20.64 6.17 3.04
N ALA A 105 -20.36 7.42 3.36
CA ALA A 105 -20.19 7.91 4.73
C ALA A 105 -21.39 7.64 5.66
N ASP A 106 -22.61 7.66 5.11
CA ASP A 106 -23.88 7.47 5.82
C ASP A 106 -24.57 6.14 5.47
N LYS A 107 -23.90 5.21 4.81
CA LYS A 107 -24.52 3.98 4.31
C LYS A 107 -24.41 2.78 5.23
N PHE A 108 -23.65 2.90 6.32
CA PHE A 108 -23.43 1.83 7.29
C PHE A 108 -23.91 2.30 8.67
N ALA A 109 -24.97 1.66 9.22
CA ALA A 109 -25.71 2.15 10.36
C ALA A 109 -24.84 2.46 11.61
N GLU A 110 -23.94 1.56 11.97
CA GLU A 110 -23.12 1.68 13.19
C GLU A 110 -21.60 1.68 12.93
N ALA A 111 -21.21 1.54 11.67
CA ALA A 111 -19.82 1.57 11.27
C ALA A 111 -19.51 2.79 10.42
N LYS A 112 -18.31 3.32 10.55
CA LYS A 112 -17.83 4.48 9.77
C LYS A 112 -16.75 4.06 8.79
N VAL A 113 -16.80 4.58 7.59
CA VAL A 113 -15.69 4.43 6.64
C VAL A 113 -14.46 5.09 7.27
N SER A 114 -13.40 4.33 7.52
CA SER A 114 -12.17 4.83 8.11
C SER A 114 -11.08 5.06 7.07
N ARG A 115 -11.09 4.27 5.97
CA ARG A 115 -10.11 4.40 4.88
C ARG A 115 -10.70 3.90 3.56
N LEU A 116 -10.41 4.61 2.48
CA LEU A 116 -10.58 4.11 1.11
C LEU A 116 -9.23 4.05 0.41
N SER A 117 -8.99 2.98 -0.34
CA SER A 117 -7.78 2.82 -1.13
C SER A 117 -8.08 2.24 -2.50
N LEU A 118 -7.31 2.62 -3.51
CA LEU A 118 -7.41 2.11 -4.86
C LEU A 118 -6.05 1.56 -5.30
N ALA A 119 -6.01 0.27 -5.62
CA ALA A 119 -4.86 -0.31 -6.30
C ALA A 119 -4.86 0.16 -7.76
N LEU A 120 -3.76 0.79 -8.17
CA LEU A 120 -3.55 1.24 -9.55
C LEU A 120 -2.96 0.13 -10.41
N ASN A 121 -2.17 -0.72 -9.78
CA ASN A 121 -1.58 -1.95 -10.28
C ASN A 121 -1.11 -2.79 -9.07
N PRO A 122 -0.52 -3.98 -9.24
CA PRO A 122 -0.05 -4.81 -8.12
C PRO A 122 1.00 -4.13 -7.21
N PHE A 123 1.66 -3.07 -7.70
CA PHE A 123 2.76 -2.39 -7.01
C PHE A 123 2.36 -1.03 -6.43
N ARG A 124 1.30 -0.40 -6.94
CA ARG A 124 0.92 0.99 -6.60
C ARG A 124 -0.48 1.08 -6.01
N LYS A 125 -0.60 1.90 -4.99
CA LYS A 125 -1.86 2.14 -4.29
C LYS A 125 -1.97 3.61 -3.86
N VAL A 126 -3.18 4.16 -3.98
CA VAL A 126 -3.56 5.47 -3.45
C VAL A 126 -4.60 5.28 -2.37
N ALA A 127 -4.52 6.05 -1.29
CA ALA A 127 -5.52 6.00 -0.23
C ALA A 127 -5.84 7.38 0.32
N VAL A 128 -7.04 7.48 0.90
CA VAL A 128 -7.51 8.60 1.72
C VAL A 128 -8.02 8.05 3.06
N ASP A 129 -7.83 8.81 4.13
CA ASP A 129 -8.10 8.40 5.50
C ASP A 129 -9.00 9.42 6.20
N CYS A 130 -9.88 8.97 7.10
CA CYS A 130 -10.78 9.84 7.84
C CYS A 130 -10.06 10.73 8.85
N GLU A 131 -8.98 10.21 9.44
CA GLU A 131 -8.21 10.94 10.45
C GLU A 131 -7.38 12.06 9.84
N ASP A 132 -7.07 11.96 8.54
CA ASP A 132 -6.24 12.93 7.82
C ASP A 132 -6.80 13.24 6.43
N TRP A 133 -8.06 13.75 6.42
CA TRP A 133 -8.81 14.01 5.19
C TRP A 133 -8.13 14.92 4.17
N LYS A 134 -7.23 15.79 4.64
CA LYS A 134 -6.48 16.70 3.78
C LYS A 134 -5.27 16.07 3.12
N MET A 135 -4.93 14.84 3.49
CA MET A 135 -3.78 14.14 2.97
C MET A 135 -4.17 13.03 1.98
N ILE A 136 -3.25 12.74 1.09
CA ILE A 136 -3.28 11.60 0.19
C ILE A 136 -2.12 10.70 0.57
N TYR A 137 -2.35 9.41 0.62
CA TYR A 137 -1.31 8.40 0.80
C TYR A 137 -1.04 7.73 -0.54
N PHE A 138 0.22 7.71 -0.94
CA PHE A 138 0.70 6.97 -2.11
C PHE A 138 1.71 5.93 -1.65
N SER A 139 1.51 4.68 -2.08
CA SER A 139 2.41 3.57 -1.76
C SER A 139 2.89 2.92 -3.05
N GLU A 140 4.18 2.61 -3.10
CA GLU A 140 4.77 1.85 -4.20
C GLU A 140 5.73 0.79 -3.67
N LYS A 141 5.70 -0.40 -4.31
CA LYS A 141 6.57 -1.54 -4.01
C LYS A 141 7.73 -1.57 -4.96
N PHE A 142 8.92 -1.77 -4.40
CA PHE A 142 10.18 -2.00 -5.10
C PHE A 142 10.71 -3.36 -4.70
N GLU A 143 11.43 -4.01 -5.60
CA GLU A 143 12.04 -5.33 -5.36
C GLU A 143 13.54 -5.20 -5.37
N PHE A 144 14.22 -5.98 -4.52
CA PHE A 144 15.67 -6.16 -4.57
C PHE A 144 16.04 -7.56 -4.08
N SER A 145 17.12 -8.10 -4.61
CA SER A 145 17.68 -9.39 -4.18
C SER A 145 18.95 -9.15 -3.37
N ALA A 146 19.02 -9.73 -2.18
CA ALA A 146 20.21 -9.57 -1.34
C ALA A 146 20.47 -10.83 -0.50
N THR A 147 21.74 -11.02 -0.13
CA THR A 147 22.14 -12.05 0.82
C THR A 147 22.41 -11.44 2.19
N HIS A 148 22.13 -12.19 3.22
CA HIS A 148 22.43 -11.81 4.60
C HIS A 148 22.79 -12.99 5.49
N LYS A 149 23.38 -12.68 6.64
CA LYS A 149 23.60 -13.58 7.76
C LYS A 149 23.15 -12.88 9.04
N LEU A 150 22.52 -13.60 9.96
CA LEU A 150 22.21 -13.11 11.29
C LEU A 150 23.19 -13.72 12.29
N TRP A 151 23.95 -12.86 12.96
CA TRP A 151 25.00 -13.28 13.87
C TRP A 151 25.26 -12.22 14.94
N ASN A 152 25.57 -12.66 16.16
CA ASN A 152 26.05 -11.78 17.22
C ASN A 152 27.40 -12.31 17.72
N ASP A 153 28.43 -11.49 17.59
CA ASP A 153 29.81 -11.85 17.97
C ASP A 153 30.01 -12.06 19.48
N ASP A 154 29.10 -11.50 20.31
CA ASP A 154 29.12 -11.68 21.76
C ASP A 154 28.52 -13.04 22.20
N PHE A 155 27.92 -13.81 21.27
CA PHE A 155 27.36 -15.13 21.56
C PHE A 155 28.30 -16.25 21.11
N SER A 156 28.24 -17.42 21.79
CA SER A 156 28.88 -18.60 21.28
C SER A 156 28.25 -19.05 19.95
N ALA A 157 28.93 -19.87 19.18
CA ALA A 157 28.41 -20.43 17.93
C ALA A 157 27.09 -21.17 18.16
N GLU A 158 27.03 -22.01 19.20
CA GLU A 158 25.81 -22.77 19.58
C GLU A 158 24.65 -21.82 19.89
N ARG A 159 24.93 -20.72 20.61
CA ARG A 159 23.91 -19.72 20.96
C ARG A 159 23.41 -18.96 19.74
N ASN A 160 24.27 -18.64 18.78
CA ASN A 160 23.89 -18.05 17.51
C ASN A 160 22.96 -18.98 16.73
N PHE A 161 23.30 -20.27 16.62
CA PHE A 161 22.43 -21.22 15.93
C PHE A 161 21.11 -21.49 16.66
N GLU A 162 21.12 -21.44 18.00
CA GLU A 162 19.89 -21.57 18.80
C GLU A 162 18.94 -20.40 18.53
N ILE A 163 19.45 -19.17 18.47
CA ILE A 163 18.63 -17.94 18.33
C ILE A 163 18.23 -17.72 16.86
N PHE A 164 19.17 -17.77 15.95
CA PHE A 164 18.98 -17.38 14.55
C PHE A 164 18.73 -18.57 13.62
N GLY A 165 18.87 -19.79 14.11
CA GLY A 165 18.62 -21.00 13.33
C GLY A 165 19.42 -21.03 12.02
N LYS A 166 18.76 -21.28 10.91
CA LYS A 166 19.36 -21.33 9.57
C LYS A 166 19.98 -19.99 9.14
N CYS A 167 19.49 -18.87 9.67
CA CYS A 167 20.01 -17.54 9.35
C CYS A 167 21.41 -17.30 9.92
N ALA A 168 21.89 -18.12 10.87
CA ALA A 168 23.25 -18.08 11.40
C ALA A 168 24.28 -18.82 10.52
N SER A 169 23.87 -19.44 9.40
CA SER A 169 24.79 -20.13 8.50
C SER A 169 25.96 -19.22 8.10
N PRO A 170 27.24 -19.74 8.19
CA PRO A 170 28.40 -18.94 7.83
C PRO A 170 28.36 -18.38 6.41
N GLU A 171 27.80 -19.12 5.48
CA GLU A 171 27.66 -18.70 4.07
C GLU A 171 26.55 -17.69 3.85
N GLY A 172 25.69 -17.45 4.87
CA GLY A 172 24.50 -16.64 4.71
C GLY A 172 23.44 -17.32 3.84
N HIS A 173 22.43 -16.57 3.47
CA HIS A 173 21.39 -16.96 2.51
C HIS A 173 20.77 -15.72 1.88
N GLY A 174 20.00 -15.88 0.81
CA GLY A 174 19.43 -14.78 0.06
C GLY A 174 17.90 -14.80 0.00
N HIS A 175 17.34 -13.60 -0.20
CA HIS A 175 15.93 -13.39 -0.39
C HIS A 175 15.67 -12.40 -1.53
N ASN A 176 14.49 -12.52 -2.15
CA ASN A 176 13.91 -11.48 -2.97
C ASN A 176 13.03 -10.61 -2.06
N TYR A 177 13.58 -9.51 -1.61
CA TYR A 177 12.89 -8.58 -0.74
C TYR A 177 11.92 -7.72 -1.52
N ILE A 178 10.81 -7.36 -0.89
CA ILE A 178 9.92 -6.30 -1.35
C ILE A 178 9.95 -5.17 -0.33
N VAL A 179 10.17 -3.95 -0.77
CA VAL A 179 10.05 -2.75 0.06
C VAL A 179 8.93 -1.87 -0.45
N GLU A 180 7.90 -1.66 0.36
CA GLU A 180 6.83 -0.69 0.06
C GLU A 180 7.15 0.63 0.76
N VAL A 181 7.30 1.66 -0.05
CA VAL A 181 7.50 3.04 0.43
C VAL A 181 6.17 3.76 0.37
N THR A 182 5.65 4.13 1.53
CA THR A 182 4.42 4.92 1.63
C THR A 182 4.74 6.36 1.99
N VAL A 183 4.25 7.28 1.18
CA VAL A 183 4.36 8.72 1.41
C VAL A 183 3.00 9.35 1.61
N LYS A 184 2.96 10.47 2.30
CA LYS A 184 1.76 11.31 2.44
C LYS A 184 2.01 12.73 1.96
N MET A 185 1.02 13.31 1.31
CA MET A 185 1.08 14.66 0.77
C MET A 185 -0.26 15.37 0.88
N PRO A 186 -0.26 16.72 1.04
CA PRO A 186 -1.51 17.49 1.08
C PRO A 186 -2.20 17.46 -0.29
N THR A 187 -3.54 17.47 -0.27
CA THR A 187 -4.34 17.69 -1.47
C THR A 187 -4.15 19.10 -2.03
N GLY A 188 -4.04 19.18 -3.34
CA GLY A 188 -4.02 20.48 -4.04
C GLY A 188 -2.69 21.23 -3.99
N LYS A 189 -1.62 20.64 -3.49
CA LYS A 189 -0.27 21.21 -3.52
C LYS A 189 0.69 20.37 -4.32
N GLY A 190 1.06 20.88 -5.48
CA GLY A 190 2.28 20.55 -6.18
C GLY A 190 2.22 19.36 -7.13
N ASP A 191 3.15 19.35 -8.04
CA ASP A 191 3.50 18.24 -8.93
C ASP A 191 4.26 17.15 -8.14
N PHE A 192 3.57 16.21 -7.50
CA PHE A 192 4.21 14.99 -7.08
C PHE A 192 4.43 14.11 -8.32
N GLY A 193 5.67 14.07 -8.79
CA GLY A 193 6.06 13.23 -9.91
C GLY A 193 6.34 11.81 -9.43
N ILE A 194 5.54 10.82 -9.87
CA ILE A 194 5.80 9.42 -9.54
C ILE A 194 7.20 9.00 -10.05
N GLY A 195 7.58 9.41 -11.26
CA GLY A 195 8.91 9.10 -11.80
C GLY A 195 10.06 9.72 -11.00
N ASP A 196 9.88 10.90 -10.39
CA ASP A 196 10.87 11.49 -9.50
C ASP A 196 10.97 10.70 -8.19
N PHE A 197 9.82 10.31 -7.64
CA PHE A 197 9.75 9.45 -6.47
C PHE A 197 10.46 8.10 -6.71
N GLU A 198 10.15 7.42 -7.81
CA GLU A 198 10.80 6.16 -8.20
C GLU A 198 12.33 6.33 -8.31
N ARG A 199 12.78 7.38 -8.98
CA ARG A 199 14.21 7.66 -9.15
C ARG A 199 14.92 7.93 -7.82
N ILE A 200 14.25 8.62 -6.88
CA ILE A 200 14.79 8.85 -5.54
C ILE A 200 14.91 7.53 -4.79
N VAL A 201 13.85 6.71 -4.77
CA VAL A 201 13.88 5.42 -4.08
C VAL A 201 14.91 4.49 -4.69
N ASP A 202 15.01 4.43 -6.02
CA ASP A 202 16.03 3.64 -6.71
C ASP A 202 17.45 4.06 -6.31
N ASN A 203 17.76 5.35 -6.38
CA ASN A 203 19.11 5.84 -6.13
C ASN A 203 19.48 5.82 -4.64
N GLU A 204 18.56 6.18 -3.75
CA GLU A 204 18.84 6.34 -2.32
C GLU A 204 18.66 5.04 -1.52
N LEU A 205 18.00 4.03 -2.08
CA LEU A 205 17.74 2.78 -1.40
C LEU A 205 18.07 1.54 -2.25
N VAL A 206 17.37 1.32 -3.37
CA VAL A 206 17.45 0.02 -4.08
C VAL A 206 18.87 -0.27 -4.53
N LYS A 207 19.56 0.67 -5.18
CA LYS A 207 20.96 0.51 -5.63
C LYS A 207 21.96 0.26 -4.51
N LEU A 208 21.61 0.60 -3.26
CA LEU A 208 22.50 0.37 -2.13
C LEU A 208 22.45 -1.07 -1.61
N VAL A 209 21.35 -1.80 -1.88
CA VAL A 209 21.09 -3.13 -1.32
C VAL A 209 20.92 -4.22 -2.39
N ASP A 210 20.54 -3.85 -3.61
CA ASP A 210 20.26 -4.83 -4.66
C ASP A 210 21.53 -5.56 -5.12
N HIS A 211 21.42 -6.88 -5.21
CA HIS A 211 22.52 -7.82 -5.53
C HIS A 211 23.75 -7.68 -4.61
N LYS A 212 23.50 -7.34 -3.32
CA LYS A 212 24.55 -7.16 -2.31
C LYS A 212 24.53 -8.25 -1.25
N ASN A 213 25.69 -8.47 -0.66
CA ASN A 213 25.80 -9.07 0.66
C ASN A 213 25.63 -7.95 1.68
N LEU A 214 24.47 -7.90 2.36
CA LEU A 214 24.13 -6.82 3.27
C LEU A 214 25.15 -6.63 4.39
N ASN A 215 25.66 -7.74 4.95
CA ASN A 215 26.64 -7.69 6.05
C ASN A 215 28.01 -7.15 5.61
N ALA A 216 28.44 -7.47 4.38
CA ALA A 216 29.77 -7.15 3.90
C ALA A 216 29.86 -5.84 3.11
N GLU A 217 28.81 -5.50 2.36
CA GLU A 217 28.83 -4.40 1.38
C GLU A 217 28.00 -3.18 1.80
N VAL A 218 27.14 -3.31 2.82
CA VAL A 218 26.33 -2.19 3.34
C VAL A 218 26.83 -1.84 4.73
N ALA A 219 27.53 -0.71 4.85
CA ALA A 219 28.27 -0.32 6.07
C ALA A 219 27.41 -0.33 7.34
N GLU A 220 26.14 0.05 7.23
CA GLU A 220 25.20 0.08 8.35
C GLU A 220 24.91 -1.30 8.93
N PHE A 221 25.02 -2.35 8.13
CA PHE A 221 24.83 -3.75 8.56
C PHE A 221 26.11 -4.46 9.00
N GLY A 222 27.25 -3.80 8.93
CA GLY A 222 28.51 -4.33 9.46
C GLY A 222 28.51 -4.56 10.98
N LYS A 223 27.62 -3.87 11.73
CA LYS A 223 27.48 -4.01 13.19
C LYS A 223 26.04 -4.26 13.64
N THR A 224 25.12 -4.37 12.71
CA THR A 224 23.67 -4.53 12.99
C THR A 224 23.15 -5.65 12.10
N ASN A 225 22.48 -6.63 12.67
CA ASN A 225 21.90 -7.71 11.90
C ASN A 225 20.88 -7.18 10.89
N PRO A 226 20.98 -7.56 9.60
CA PRO A 226 20.03 -7.17 8.56
C PRO A 226 18.74 -7.99 8.63
N THR A 227 18.00 -7.83 9.73
CA THR A 227 16.64 -8.33 9.88
C THR A 227 15.66 -7.43 9.13
N VAL A 228 14.44 -7.90 8.87
CA VAL A 228 13.41 -7.08 8.20
C VAL A 228 13.14 -5.76 8.92
N GLU A 229 13.24 -5.74 10.27
CA GLU A 229 13.09 -4.55 11.10
C GLU A 229 14.22 -3.55 10.85
N ASN A 230 15.46 -4.02 10.87
CA ASN A 230 16.63 -3.17 10.66
C ASN A 230 16.74 -2.69 9.22
N ILE A 231 16.31 -3.50 8.23
CA ILE A 231 16.21 -3.09 6.83
C ILE A 231 15.14 -1.99 6.68
N ALA A 232 13.99 -2.11 7.36
CA ALA A 232 12.96 -1.08 7.33
C ALA A 232 13.44 0.25 7.96
N VAL A 233 14.17 0.20 9.08
CA VAL A 233 14.81 1.37 9.71
C VAL A 233 15.88 1.97 8.79
N PHE A 234 16.70 1.15 8.15
CA PHE A 234 17.70 1.59 7.18
C PHE A 234 17.05 2.33 6.01
N ALA A 235 16.03 1.74 5.39
CA ALA A 235 15.29 2.34 4.28
C ALA A 235 14.66 3.69 4.69
N TRP A 236 14.07 3.76 5.88
CA TRP A 236 13.55 5.02 6.44
C TRP A 236 14.63 6.09 6.53
N LYS A 237 15.79 5.76 7.10
CA LYS A 237 16.91 6.71 7.27
C LYS A 237 17.42 7.21 5.92
N LYS A 238 17.51 6.33 4.91
CA LYS A 238 17.98 6.70 3.57
C LYS A 238 17.01 7.61 2.82
N LEU A 239 15.72 7.41 2.99
CA LEU A 239 14.69 8.17 2.28
C LEU A 239 14.20 9.41 3.05
N SER A 240 14.45 9.48 4.35
CA SER A 240 14.02 10.61 5.18
C SER A 240 14.64 11.92 4.72
N GLY A 241 13.80 12.93 4.48
CA GLY A 241 14.22 14.25 4.00
C GLY A 241 14.64 14.31 2.51
N LYS A 242 14.49 13.22 1.76
CA LYS A 242 14.82 13.19 0.31
C LYS A 242 13.62 13.48 -0.59
N LEU A 243 12.42 13.50 -0.05
CA LEU A 243 11.16 13.64 -0.79
C LEU A 243 10.62 15.06 -0.62
N ASP A 244 10.91 15.96 -1.54
CA ASP A 244 10.61 17.40 -1.42
C ASP A 244 9.13 17.74 -1.36
N LYS A 245 8.27 16.92 -1.98
CA LYS A 245 6.83 17.22 -2.17
C LYS A 245 5.90 16.31 -1.38
N ALA A 246 6.47 15.35 -0.66
CA ALA A 246 5.75 14.39 0.16
C ALA A 246 6.54 14.05 1.42
N ALA A 247 5.85 13.76 2.51
CA ALA A 247 6.47 13.25 3.73
C ALA A 247 6.45 11.72 3.72
N LEU A 248 7.55 11.10 4.09
CA LEU A 248 7.59 9.66 4.32
C LEU A 248 6.60 9.31 5.44
N HIS A 249 5.74 8.31 5.19
CA HIS A 249 4.72 7.87 6.15
C HIS A 249 5.10 6.56 6.84
N CYS A 250 5.42 5.53 6.05
CA CYS A 250 5.95 4.27 6.56
C CYS A 250 6.76 3.54 5.49
N ILE A 251 7.59 2.61 5.96
CA ILE A 251 8.30 1.63 5.14
C ILE A 251 7.84 0.25 5.59
N THR A 252 7.41 -0.59 4.64
CA THR A 252 7.15 -2.00 4.90
C THR A 252 8.13 -2.85 4.10
N VAL A 253 8.82 -3.76 4.75
CA VAL A 253 9.77 -4.69 4.12
C VAL A 253 9.26 -6.11 4.30
N TRP A 254 9.14 -6.85 3.20
CA TRP A 254 8.88 -8.28 3.18
C TRP A 254 10.16 -9.03 2.81
N GLU A 255 10.50 -10.01 3.62
CA GLU A 255 11.55 -10.98 3.33
C GLU A 255 10.99 -12.21 2.61
N THR A 256 9.75 -12.56 2.94
CA THR A 256 8.93 -13.59 2.30
C THR A 256 7.48 -13.11 2.23
N ASP A 257 6.61 -13.87 1.57
CA ASP A 257 5.16 -13.62 1.56
C ASP A 257 4.50 -13.67 2.96
N ARG A 258 5.20 -14.22 3.96
CA ARG A 258 4.70 -14.42 5.33
C ARG A 258 5.42 -13.61 6.40
N THR A 259 6.56 -13.00 6.07
CA THR A 259 7.39 -12.28 7.04
C THR A 259 7.61 -10.86 6.56
N TYR A 260 7.10 -9.90 7.32
CA TYR A 260 7.30 -8.49 7.02
C TYR A 260 7.33 -7.63 8.29
N CYS A 261 7.92 -6.45 8.16
CA CYS A 261 7.91 -5.41 9.19
C CYS A 261 7.49 -4.08 8.59
N THR A 262 6.65 -3.32 9.31
CA THR A 262 6.30 -1.94 8.95
C THR A 262 6.87 -0.99 10.00
N TYR A 263 7.63 0.00 9.54
CA TYR A 263 8.24 1.03 10.37
C TYR A 263 7.70 2.42 10.02
N TYR A 264 7.25 3.16 11.03
CA TYR A 264 6.61 4.48 10.89
C TYR A 264 7.54 5.66 11.26
N GLY A 265 8.84 5.40 11.43
CA GLY A 265 9.75 6.38 11.99
C GLY A 265 9.66 6.47 13.52
N GLN A 266 10.65 7.11 14.13
CA GLN A 266 10.57 7.42 15.56
C GLN A 266 9.57 8.56 15.74
N LYS A 267 8.60 8.40 16.65
CA LYS A 267 7.83 9.54 17.15
C LYS A 267 8.85 10.51 17.77
N GLN A 268 8.98 11.71 17.22
CA GLN A 268 9.66 12.76 17.96
C GLN A 268 8.92 12.89 19.28
N ALA A 269 9.62 12.67 20.40
CA ALA A 269 9.11 13.02 21.70
C ALA A 269 8.72 14.50 21.60
N LYS A 270 7.45 14.82 21.83
CA LYS A 270 7.05 16.21 22.03
C LYS A 270 7.75 16.66 23.30
N GLU A 271 8.79 17.51 23.15
CA GLU A 271 9.32 18.31 24.24
C GLU A 271 8.25 19.22 24.83
#